data_3570e2d4f7d7fa19eba7dfb40a58a060
#
_entry.id   3570e2d4f7d7fa19eba7dfb40a58a060
#
_cell.length_a   1.000
_cell.length_b   1.000
_cell.length_c   1.000
_cell.angle_alpha   90.00
_cell.angle_beta   90.00
_cell.angle_gamma   90.00
#
_symmetry.space_group_name_H-M   'P 1'
#
loop_
_entity.id
_entity.type
_entity.pdbx_description
1 polymer ?
#
loop_
_entity_poly.entity_id
_entity_poly.type
_entity_poly.pdbx_seq_one_letter_code
_entity_poly.pdbx_strand_id
1 'polypeptide(L)'
;MIKQFQSELVLCLAKTLNMHSFTIKDLENLSGIKAHTIRIWEQRYSFLKPSRTGTNIRFYSNDELKMILNVALLNKFGFKISHIDKMNQVEINEKILSLNQLEALQEKIINTLIQNMVDLDLETFEEVLDNFIAAKGIEKAISQIIFPFLEKIGILWLTNHINPGHEHLVTNMIRQKLIVGIESIRSRVKINKSVLLFLPENEYHELSLLFMNYMLKNKGVSTIYLGCSIPLKDVEYLAQLKKPDYIYTHLTTVGSKFNFDKFIVSLSKSFPKTPVIISGHLTNTYEKKILPPINFKKSYAEVMEFLAEL
;
A
#
# COMPACT_ATOMS: atom_id res chain seq x y z
N MET A 1 18.09 -23.95 34.77
CA MET A 1 16.85 -24.09 34.01
C MET A 1 15.84 -22.97 34.34
N ILE A 2 15.41 -22.74 35.57
CA ILE A 2 14.39 -21.71 35.94
C ILE A 2 14.86 -20.28 35.64
N LYS A 3 16.13 -19.90 35.89
CA LYS A 3 16.66 -18.58 35.57
C LYS A 3 16.76 -18.28 34.06
N GLN A 4 16.99 -19.29 33.25
CA GLN A 4 17.06 -19.17 31.80
C GLN A 4 15.64 -19.01 31.21
N PHE A 5 14.66 -19.73 31.76
CA PHE A 5 13.24 -19.59 31.41
C PHE A 5 12.69 -18.20 31.79
N GLN A 6 13.11 -17.67 32.95
CA GLN A 6 12.72 -16.31 33.38
C GLN A 6 13.35 -15.25 32.49
N SER A 7 14.62 -15.40 32.07
CA SER A 7 15.27 -14.44 31.15
C SER A 7 14.66 -14.48 29.74
N GLU A 8 14.30 -15.66 29.24
CA GLU A 8 13.58 -15.80 27.96
C GLU A 8 12.14 -15.27 28.02
N LEU A 9 11.45 -15.48 29.14
CA LEU A 9 10.12 -14.93 29.36
C LEU A 9 10.14 -13.39 29.46
N VAL A 10 11.12 -12.83 30.16
CA VAL A 10 11.33 -11.37 30.25
C VAL A 10 11.74 -10.79 28.89
N LEU A 11 12.58 -11.49 28.11
CA LEU A 11 12.94 -11.08 26.74
C LEU A 11 11.73 -11.18 25.79
N CYS A 12 10.90 -12.21 25.95
CA CYS A 12 9.66 -12.38 25.19
C CYS A 12 8.62 -11.29 25.55
N LEU A 13 8.44 -11.02 26.85
CA LEU A 13 7.57 -9.93 27.35
C LEU A 13 8.10 -8.55 26.96
N ALA A 14 9.42 -8.33 26.97
CA ALA A 14 10.03 -7.08 26.50
C ALA A 14 9.88 -6.90 24.97
N LYS A 15 9.95 -7.99 24.20
CA LYS A 15 9.66 -7.96 22.75
C LYS A 15 8.17 -7.72 22.47
N THR A 16 7.26 -8.29 23.27
CA THR A 16 5.81 -8.04 23.11
C THR A 16 5.45 -6.62 23.53
N LEU A 17 6.09 -6.05 24.56
CA LEU A 17 5.89 -4.65 24.96
C LEU A 17 6.43 -3.64 23.93
N ASN A 18 7.43 -4.02 23.13
CA ASN A 18 7.95 -3.19 22.03
C ASN A 18 7.15 -3.30 20.72
N MET A 19 6.22 -4.24 20.60
CA MET A 19 5.43 -4.47 19.37
C MET A 19 4.34 -3.41 19.11
N HIS A 20 4.12 -2.48 20.03
CA HIS A 20 3.10 -1.41 19.92
C HIS A 20 3.68 -0.03 20.20
N SER A 21 4.93 0.21 19.84
CA SER A 21 5.57 1.50 20.07
C SER A 21 6.14 2.08 18.78
N PHE A 22 5.77 3.34 18.49
CA PHE A 22 6.20 4.06 17.30
C PHE A 22 7.33 5.04 17.64
N THR A 23 8.24 5.23 16.69
CA THR A 23 9.27 6.29 16.81
C THR A 23 8.71 7.63 16.31
N ILE A 24 9.41 8.69 16.62
CA ILE A 24 9.08 10.02 16.07
C ILE A 24 9.16 10.06 14.53
N LYS A 25 9.98 9.17 13.95
CA LYS A 25 10.09 9.06 12.49
C LYS A 25 8.86 8.41 11.87
N ASP A 26 8.26 7.44 12.57
CA ASP A 26 7.00 6.84 12.14
C ASP A 26 5.86 7.85 12.20
N LEU A 27 5.79 8.63 13.29
CA LEU A 27 4.81 9.70 13.39
C LEU A 27 4.99 10.74 12.26
N GLU A 28 6.23 11.12 11.93
CA GLU A 28 6.52 12.00 10.80
C GLU A 28 6.02 11.39 9.48
N ASN A 29 6.35 10.14 9.23
CA ASN A 29 6.01 9.47 7.98
C ASN A 29 4.50 9.30 7.80
N LEU A 30 3.78 8.95 8.86
CA LEU A 30 2.33 8.70 8.81
C LEU A 30 1.50 9.99 8.80
N SER A 31 1.89 10.96 9.63
CA SER A 31 1.14 12.22 9.78
C SER A 31 1.55 13.30 8.77
N GLY A 32 2.73 13.18 8.14
CA GLY A 32 3.33 14.22 7.32
C GLY A 32 3.94 15.39 8.12
N ILE A 33 3.81 15.37 9.45
CA ILE A 33 4.34 16.43 10.34
C ILE A 33 5.82 16.17 10.64
N LYS A 34 6.68 17.15 10.37
CA LYS A 34 8.12 16.99 10.58
C LYS A 34 8.48 16.70 12.04
N ALA A 35 9.46 15.81 12.26
CA ALA A 35 9.89 15.38 13.60
C ALA A 35 10.25 16.54 14.53
N HIS A 36 10.86 17.63 14.01
CA HIS A 36 11.14 18.82 14.83
C HIS A 36 9.86 19.54 15.28
N THR A 37 8.83 19.59 14.43
CA THR A 37 7.53 20.16 14.76
C THR A 37 6.82 19.32 15.83
N ILE A 38 6.87 17.99 15.73
CA ILE A 38 6.35 17.09 16.75
C ILE A 38 7.02 17.34 18.11
N ARG A 39 8.36 17.52 18.14
CA ARG A 39 9.08 17.85 19.39
C ARG A 39 8.64 19.19 19.98
N ILE A 40 8.36 20.19 19.14
CA ILE A 40 7.80 21.48 19.62
C ILE A 40 6.41 21.27 20.19
N TRP A 41 5.58 20.44 19.57
CA TRP A 41 4.24 20.14 20.06
C TRP A 41 4.27 19.41 21.41
N GLU A 42 5.15 18.41 21.60
CA GLU A 42 5.36 17.75 22.90
C GLU A 42 5.66 18.73 24.03
N GLN A 43 6.41 19.80 23.73
CA GLN A 43 6.80 20.79 24.74
C GLN A 43 5.70 21.81 25.05
N ARG A 44 4.83 22.09 24.06
CA ARG A 44 3.85 23.18 24.13
C ARG A 44 2.44 22.73 24.44
N TYR A 45 2.11 21.49 24.13
CA TYR A 45 0.75 20.96 24.15
C TYR A 45 0.66 19.67 24.94
N SER A 46 -0.57 19.29 25.32
CA SER A 46 -0.79 18.18 26.23
C SER A 46 -1.15 16.85 25.54
N PHE A 47 -1.43 16.88 24.26
CA PHE A 47 -1.96 15.73 23.50
C PHE A 47 -0.92 14.67 23.11
N LEU A 48 0.40 14.95 23.23
CA LEU A 48 1.48 13.98 23.03
C LEU A 48 2.36 13.92 24.29
N LYS A 49 2.51 12.72 24.85
CA LYS A 49 3.32 12.48 26.05
C LYS A 49 4.14 11.20 25.87
N PRO A 50 5.15 11.19 24.98
CA PRO A 50 5.88 9.97 24.67
C PRO A 50 6.59 9.42 25.89
N SER A 51 6.60 8.10 26.01
CA SER A 51 7.48 7.40 26.93
C SER A 51 8.93 7.43 26.41
N ARG A 52 9.90 7.13 27.30
CA ARG A 52 11.32 7.12 26.94
C ARG A 52 11.97 5.81 27.37
N THR A 53 12.86 5.31 26.55
CA THR A 53 13.74 4.19 26.91
C THR A 53 14.75 4.59 27.96
N GLY A 54 15.43 3.62 28.58
CA GLY A 54 16.56 3.88 29.46
C GLY A 54 17.72 4.66 28.81
N THR A 55 17.80 4.66 27.47
CA THR A 55 18.75 5.44 26.65
C THR A 55 18.15 6.77 26.17
N ASN A 56 17.05 7.22 26.77
CA ASN A 56 16.36 8.50 26.49
C ASN A 56 15.76 8.62 25.06
N ILE A 57 15.51 7.51 24.37
CA ILE A 57 14.84 7.50 23.05
C ILE A 57 13.33 7.56 23.27
N ARG A 58 12.64 8.42 22.50
CA ARG A 58 11.17 8.57 22.51
C ARG A 58 10.49 7.40 21.81
N PHE A 59 9.39 6.95 22.39
CA PHE A 59 8.44 6.05 21.72
C PHE A 59 7.00 6.45 22.08
N TYR A 60 6.09 6.20 21.15
CA TYR A 60 4.70 6.62 21.17
C TYR A 60 3.81 5.40 21.11
N SER A 61 2.68 5.45 21.82
CA SER A 61 1.66 4.42 21.85
C SER A 61 0.75 4.46 20.61
N ASN A 62 -0.11 3.44 20.44
CA ASN A 62 -1.18 3.45 19.44
C ASN A 62 -2.10 4.66 19.60
N ASP A 63 -2.44 5.04 20.82
CA ASP A 63 -3.33 6.17 21.11
C ASP A 63 -2.66 7.50 20.71
N GLU A 64 -1.35 7.64 20.93
CA GLU A 64 -0.60 8.82 20.51
C GLU A 64 -0.45 8.87 18.99
N LEU A 65 -0.32 7.72 18.32
CA LEU A 65 -0.39 7.65 16.85
C LEU A 65 -1.74 8.12 16.33
N LYS A 66 -2.84 7.60 16.89
CA LYS A 66 -4.19 8.04 16.52
C LYS A 66 -4.38 9.53 16.73
N MET A 67 -3.93 10.03 17.88
CA MET A 67 -4.01 11.45 18.21
C MET A 67 -3.26 12.32 17.20
N ILE A 68 -2.00 11.99 16.86
CA ILE A 68 -1.22 12.79 15.92
C ILE A 68 -1.83 12.76 14.50
N LEU A 69 -2.41 11.64 14.06
CA LEU A 69 -3.10 11.55 12.78
C LEU A 69 -4.32 12.47 12.72
N ASN A 70 -5.12 12.51 13.80
CA ASN A 70 -6.28 13.36 13.91
C ASN A 70 -5.89 14.85 13.98
N VAL A 71 -4.88 15.19 14.78
CA VAL A 71 -4.35 16.56 14.90
C VAL A 71 -3.78 17.03 13.56
N ALA A 72 -3.02 16.19 12.86
CA ALA A 72 -2.44 16.51 11.55
C ALA A 72 -3.54 16.78 10.52
N LEU A 73 -4.58 15.94 10.48
CA LEU A 73 -5.74 16.11 9.61
C LEU A 73 -6.44 17.44 9.87
N LEU A 74 -6.83 17.72 11.11
CA LEU A 74 -7.49 18.98 11.46
C LEU A 74 -6.61 20.20 11.16
N ASN A 75 -5.31 20.13 11.46
CA ASN A 75 -4.38 21.22 11.20
C ASN A 75 -4.23 21.50 9.69
N LYS A 76 -4.14 20.46 8.86
CA LYS A 76 -4.10 20.57 7.40
C LYS A 76 -5.33 21.31 6.85
N PHE A 77 -6.50 21.11 7.46
CA PHE A 77 -7.76 21.77 7.09
C PHE A 77 -8.06 23.05 7.89
N GLY A 78 -7.03 23.69 8.45
CA GLY A 78 -7.08 25.08 8.95
C GLY A 78 -7.33 25.23 10.45
N PHE A 79 -7.47 24.15 11.22
CA PHE A 79 -7.63 24.27 12.67
C PHE A 79 -6.28 24.56 13.33
N LYS A 80 -6.25 25.58 14.21
CA LYS A 80 -5.05 25.92 14.97
C LYS A 80 -4.76 24.86 16.04
N ILE A 81 -3.50 24.43 16.18
CA ILE A 81 -3.09 23.42 17.16
C ILE A 81 -3.48 23.80 18.59
N SER A 82 -3.35 25.08 18.97
CA SER A 82 -3.76 25.58 20.29
C SER A 82 -5.25 25.46 20.58
N HIS A 83 -6.10 25.34 19.56
CA HIS A 83 -7.52 25.07 19.73
C HIS A 83 -7.77 23.57 19.82
N ILE A 84 -7.07 22.77 18.99
CA ILE A 84 -7.19 21.30 19.00
C ILE A 84 -6.74 20.73 20.37
N ASP A 85 -5.66 21.25 20.95
CA ASP A 85 -5.15 20.84 22.26
C ASP A 85 -6.16 21.01 23.42
N LYS A 86 -7.14 21.90 23.25
CA LYS A 86 -8.21 22.15 24.23
C LYS A 86 -9.44 21.28 24.03
N MET A 87 -9.53 20.57 22.90
CA MET A 87 -10.66 19.71 22.57
C MET A 87 -10.51 18.35 23.26
N ASN A 88 -11.62 17.81 23.72
CA ASN A 88 -11.69 16.41 24.10
C ASN A 88 -11.84 15.51 22.84
N GLN A 89 -11.75 14.18 23.02
CA GLN A 89 -11.80 13.22 21.91
C GLN A 89 -13.11 13.30 21.12
N VAL A 90 -14.23 13.57 21.78
CA VAL A 90 -15.56 13.68 21.13
C VAL A 90 -15.57 14.89 20.22
N GLU A 91 -15.11 16.04 20.71
CA GLU A 91 -15.03 17.30 19.93
C GLU A 91 -14.08 17.16 18.72
N ILE A 92 -12.93 16.48 18.90
CA ILE A 92 -12.01 16.18 17.78
C ILE A 92 -12.73 15.36 16.71
N ASN A 93 -13.43 14.30 17.12
CA ASN A 93 -14.17 13.43 16.20
C ASN A 93 -15.30 14.19 15.48
N GLU A 94 -16.06 15.04 16.18
CA GLU A 94 -17.09 15.88 15.58
C GLU A 94 -16.52 16.87 14.55
N LYS A 95 -15.36 17.47 14.85
CA LYS A 95 -14.69 18.36 13.89
C LYS A 95 -14.22 17.61 12.66
N ILE A 96 -13.63 16.42 12.82
CA ILE A 96 -13.24 15.55 11.69
C ILE A 96 -14.47 15.16 10.87
N LEU A 97 -15.61 14.85 11.51
CA LEU A 97 -16.86 14.54 10.81
C LEU A 97 -17.44 15.75 10.05
N SER A 98 -17.16 16.97 10.51
CA SER A 98 -17.62 18.20 9.85
C SER A 98 -16.81 18.60 8.61
N LEU A 99 -15.66 17.93 8.34
CA LEU A 99 -14.86 18.18 7.15
C LEU A 99 -15.54 17.60 5.90
N ASN A 100 -15.93 18.46 4.97
CA ASN A 100 -16.69 18.09 3.77
C ASN A 100 -15.84 18.07 2.49
N GLN A 101 -14.58 18.51 2.54
CA GLN A 101 -13.69 18.45 1.39
C GLN A 101 -13.37 17.01 1.04
N LEU A 102 -13.39 16.67 -0.25
CA LEU A 102 -13.16 15.31 -0.73
C LEU A 102 -11.82 14.75 -0.23
N GLU A 103 -10.76 15.56 -0.27
CA GLU A 103 -9.43 15.18 0.21
C GLU A 103 -9.42 14.87 1.72
N ALA A 104 -10.13 15.65 2.52
CA ALA A 104 -10.27 15.42 3.95
C ALA A 104 -10.99 14.10 4.25
N LEU A 105 -12.04 13.79 3.48
CA LEU A 105 -12.78 12.53 3.62
C LEU A 105 -11.91 11.33 3.26
N GLN A 106 -11.12 11.42 2.19
CA GLN A 106 -10.18 10.36 1.80
C GLN A 106 -9.11 10.14 2.87
N GLU A 107 -8.48 11.22 3.35
CA GLU A 107 -7.44 11.13 4.37
C GLU A 107 -7.98 10.60 5.70
N LYS A 108 -9.21 10.98 6.09
CA LYS A 108 -9.91 10.42 7.23
C LYS A 108 -10.05 8.90 7.11
N ILE A 109 -10.53 8.40 5.96
CA ILE A 109 -10.71 6.97 5.72
C ILE A 109 -9.37 6.25 5.82
N ILE A 110 -8.33 6.77 5.17
CA ILE A 110 -6.98 6.19 5.23
C ILE A 110 -6.46 6.13 6.67
N ASN A 111 -6.63 7.20 7.44
CA ASN A 111 -6.21 7.23 8.85
C ASN A 111 -7.01 6.23 9.69
N THR A 112 -8.32 6.07 9.45
CA THR A 112 -9.16 5.07 10.12
C THR A 112 -8.69 3.65 9.80
N LEU A 113 -8.39 3.35 8.54
CA LEU A 113 -7.84 2.05 8.15
C LEU A 113 -6.48 1.76 8.81
N ILE A 114 -5.59 2.76 8.92
CA ILE A 114 -4.31 2.62 9.64
C ILE A 114 -4.55 2.31 11.11
N GLN A 115 -5.46 3.04 11.77
CA GLN A 115 -5.80 2.83 13.17
C GLN A 115 -6.35 1.42 13.41
N ASN A 116 -7.31 0.98 12.59
CA ASN A 116 -7.92 -0.35 12.71
C ASN A 116 -6.90 -1.48 12.45
N MET A 117 -6.00 -1.30 11.48
CA MET A 117 -4.91 -2.24 11.24
C MET A 117 -3.97 -2.35 12.44
N VAL A 118 -3.59 -1.24 13.06
CA VAL A 118 -2.70 -1.20 14.23
C VAL A 118 -3.37 -1.84 15.44
N ASP A 119 -4.67 -1.63 15.62
CA ASP A 119 -5.46 -2.22 16.73
C ASP A 119 -5.88 -3.67 16.45
N LEU A 120 -5.64 -4.21 15.24
CA LEU A 120 -6.16 -5.48 14.75
C LEU A 120 -7.71 -5.57 14.80
N ASP A 121 -8.37 -4.43 14.68
CA ASP A 121 -9.83 -4.36 14.50
C ASP A 121 -10.18 -4.61 13.02
N LEU A 122 -10.12 -5.88 12.64
CA LEU A 122 -10.30 -6.30 11.25
C LEU A 122 -11.76 -6.15 10.79
N GLU A 123 -12.71 -6.28 11.70
CA GLU A 123 -14.14 -6.13 11.40
C GLU A 123 -14.44 -4.69 10.97
N THR A 124 -14.04 -3.71 11.76
CA THR A 124 -14.22 -2.29 11.41
C THR A 124 -13.37 -1.90 10.17
N PHE A 125 -12.18 -2.48 10.00
CA PHE A 125 -11.37 -2.28 8.80
C PHE A 125 -12.14 -2.71 7.54
N GLU A 126 -12.72 -3.92 7.57
CA GLU A 126 -13.50 -4.47 6.46
C GLU A 126 -14.75 -3.64 6.18
N GLU A 127 -15.49 -3.26 7.21
CA GLU A 127 -16.71 -2.45 7.09
C GLU A 127 -16.43 -1.08 6.43
N VAL A 128 -15.37 -0.39 6.85
CA VAL A 128 -14.96 0.91 6.28
C VAL A 128 -14.64 0.77 4.80
N LEU A 129 -13.92 -0.30 4.42
CA LEU A 129 -13.54 -0.56 3.03
C LEU A 129 -14.76 -0.90 2.17
N ASP A 130 -15.65 -1.78 2.68
CA ASP A 130 -16.86 -2.19 1.99
C ASP A 130 -17.83 -1.03 1.76
N ASN A 131 -18.02 -0.17 2.77
CA ASN A 131 -18.83 1.03 2.66
C ASN A 131 -18.30 1.97 1.58
N PHE A 132 -16.98 2.15 1.48
CA PHE A 132 -16.39 2.97 0.42
C PHE A 132 -16.55 2.32 -0.96
N ILE A 133 -16.31 1.01 -1.07
CA ILE A 133 -16.49 0.25 -2.33
C ILE A 133 -17.95 0.33 -2.80
N ALA A 134 -18.91 0.13 -1.90
CA ALA A 134 -20.34 0.23 -2.23
C ALA A 134 -20.73 1.63 -2.72
N ALA A 135 -20.18 2.68 -2.11
CA ALA A 135 -20.52 4.07 -2.44
C ALA A 135 -19.81 4.60 -3.71
N LYS A 136 -18.56 4.19 -3.99
CA LYS A 136 -17.70 4.79 -5.02
C LYS A 136 -17.18 3.80 -6.07
N GLY A 137 -17.36 2.51 -5.84
CA GLY A 137 -16.84 1.44 -6.68
C GLY A 137 -15.39 1.08 -6.36
N ILE A 138 -15.00 -0.14 -6.77
CA ILE A 138 -13.70 -0.72 -6.44
C ILE A 138 -12.52 0.03 -7.08
N GLU A 139 -12.67 0.57 -8.27
CA GLU A 139 -11.64 1.36 -8.96
C GLU A 139 -11.22 2.59 -8.15
N LYS A 140 -12.22 3.35 -7.65
CA LYS A 140 -11.96 4.52 -6.80
C LYS A 140 -11.46 4.11 -5.42
N ALA A 141 -11.95 3.00 -4.87
CA ALA A 141 -11.43 2.49 -3.61
C ALA A 141 -9.93 2.18 -3.71
N ILE A 142 -9.49 1.55 -4.80
CA ILE A 142 -8.09 1.23 -5.00
C ILE A 142 -7.24 2.48 -5.21
N SER A 143 -7.62 3.34 -6.15
CA SER A 143 -6.81 4.51 -6.53
C SER A 143 -6.78 5.60 -5.45
N GLN A 144 -7.89 5.81 -4.73
CA GLN A 144 -8.04 6.94 -3.80
C GLN A 144 -7.79 6.56 -2.33
N ILE A 145 -7.97 5.29 -1.97
CA ILE A 145 -7.86 4.83 -0.57
C ILE A 145 -6.77 3.77 -0.42
N ILE A 146 -6.85 2.66 -1.17
CA ILE A 146 -5.99 1.49 -0.93
C ILE A 146 -4.53 1.80 -1.29
N PHE A 147 -4.23 2.37 -2.46
CA PHE A 147 -2.85 2.69 -2.82
C PHE A 147 -2.21 3.71 -1.87
N PRO A 148 -2.84 4.85 -1.51
CA PRO A 148 -2.30 5.74 -0.49
C PRO A 148 -2.17 5.10 0.90
N PHE A 149 -3.07 4.20 1.29
CA PHE A 149 -2.96 3.42 2.51
C PHE A 149 -1.72 2.50 2.47
N LEU A 150 -1.55 1.71 1.40
CA LEU A 150 -0.41 0.81 1.23
C LEU A 150 0.93 1.55 1.17
N GLU A 151 0.98 2.74 0.56
CA GLU A 151 2.16 3.60 0.57
C GLU A 151 2.55 4.01 2.00
N LYS A 152 1.58 4.45 2.80
CA LYS A 152 1.82 4.82 4.20
C LYS A 152 2.29 3.63 5.04
N ILE A 153 1.66 2.47 4.93
CA ILE A 153 2.06 1.29 5.73
C ILE A 153 3.37 0.68 5.26
N GLY A 154 3.71 0.78 3.97
CA GLY A 154 4.99 0.32 3.44
C GLY A 154 6.19 0.99 4.13
N ILE A 155 6.06 2.26 4.51
CA ILE A 155 7.08 2.99 5.28
C ILE A 155 7.21 2.42 6.70
N LEU A 156 6.11 2.06 7.36
CA LEU A 156 6.13 1.44 8.69
C LEU A 156 6.76 0.05 8.67
N TRP A 157 6.57 -0.70 7.60
CA TRP A 157 7.20 -1.99 7.40
C TRP A 157 8.73 -1.86 7.27
N LEU A 158 9.22 -0.89 6.49
CA LEU A 158 10.65 -0.62 6.33
C LEU A 158 11.34 -0.25 7.64
N THR A 159 10.62 0.30 8.60
CA THR A 159 11.12 0.71 9.92
C THR A 159 10.94 -0.36 11.00
N ASN A 160 10.43 -1.56 10.66
CA ASN A 160 10.13 -2.69 11.57
C ASN A 160 9.19 -2.34 12.74
N HIS A 161 8.32 -1.33 12.58
CA HIS A 161 7.38 -0.90 13.63
C HIS A 161 5.99 -1.52 13.49
N ILE A 162 5.73 -2.18 12.36
CA ILE A 162 4.56 -3.04 12.17
C ILE A 162 5.04 -4.47 11.96
N ASN A 163 4.43 -5.41 12.68
CA ASN A 163 4.66 -6.82 12.42
C ASN A 163 4.17 -7.16 10.99
N PRO A 164 4.95 -7.89 10.18
CA PRO A 164 4.50 -8.34 8.85
C PRO A 164 3.12 -8.98 8.85
N GLY A 165 2.71 -9.60 9.97
CA GLY A 165 1.37 -10.18 10.14
C GLY A 165 0.24 -9.17 10.00
N HIS A 166 0.40 -7.92 10.46
CA HIS A 166 -0.62 -6.86 10.31
C HIS A 166 -0.82 -6.52 8.82
N GLU A 167 0.29 -6.33 8.10
CA GLU A 167 0.27 -6.04 6.67
C GLU A 167 -0.33 -7.21 5.89
N HIS A 168 0.05 -8.46 6.18
CA HIS A 168 -0.52 -9.63 5.52
C HIS A 168 -2.02 -9.78 5.76
N LEU A 169 -2.52 -9.51 6.96
CA LEU A 169 -3.95 -9.57 7.25
C LEU A 169 -4.73 -8.60 6.35
N VAL A 170 -4.37 -7.31 6.34
CA VAL A 170 -5.10 -6.30 5.57
C VAL A 170 -4.92 -6.46 4.05
N THR A 171 -3.74 -6.85 3.59
CA THR A 171 -3.49 -7.08 2.15
C THR A 171 -4.27 -8.29 1.63
N ASN A 172 -4.47 -9.35 2.44
CA ASN A 172 -5.33 -10.46 2.06
C ASN A 172 -6.80 -10.06 2.01
N MET A 173 -7.29 -9.21 2.93
CA MET A 173 -8.65 -8.67 2.85
C MET A 173 -8.85 -7.84 1.58
N ILE A 174 -7.90 -6.95 1.26
CA ILE A 174 -7.93 -6.16 0.02
C ILE A 174 -7.90 -7.07 -1.20
N ARG A 175 -7.08 -8.13 -1.20
CA ARG A 175 -7.02 -9.13 -2.27
C ARG A 175 -8.37 -9.80 -2.51
N GLN A 176 -9.08 -10.19 -1.45
CA GLN A 176 -10.42 -10.80 -1.56
C GLN A 176 -11.41 -9.83 -2.22
N LYS A 177 -11.43 -8.54 -1.83
CA LYS A 177 -12.29 -7.53 -2.45
C LYS A 177 -11.98 -7.36 -3.94
N LEU A 178 -10.70 -7.35 -4.33
CA LEU A 178 -10.27 -7.29 -5.73
C LEU A 178 -10.75 -8.51 -6.53
N ILE A 179 -10.60 -9.72 -6.00
CA ILE A 179 -11.03 -10.96 -6.65
C ILE A 179 -12.54 -10.95 -6.86
N VAL A 180 -13.33 -10.60 -5.84
CA VAL A 180 -14.78 -10.45 -5.95
C VAL A 180 -15.14 -9.39 -6.99
N GLY A 181 -14.42 -8.25 -6.99
CA GLY A 181 -14.60 -7.21 -7.98
C GLY A 181 -14.35 -7.70 -9.41
N ILE A 182 -13.28 -8.46 -9.63
CA ILE A 182 -12.94 -9.06 -10.95
C ILE A 182 -14.03 -10.02 -11.42
N GLU A 183 -14.53 -10.90 -10.55
CA GLU A 183 -15.58 -11.86 -10.89
C GLU A 183 -16.95 -11.19 -11.08
N SER A 184 -17.15 -10.02 -10.51
CA SER A 184 -18.40 -9.25 -10.63
C SER A 184 -18.49 -8.46 -11.94
N ILE A 185 -17.41 -8.34 -12.71
CA ILE A 185 -17.39 -7.58 -13.96
C ILE A 185 -18.35 -8.18 -14.98
N ARG A 186 -19.23 -7.35 -15.50
CA ARG A 186 -20.20 -7.71 -16.57
C ARG A 186 -20.03 -6.72 -17.73
N SER A 187 -18.79 -6.58 -18.24
CA SER A 187 -18.55 -5.70 -19.38
C SER A 187 -19.33 -6.20 -20.61
N ARG A 188 -20.10 -5.30 -21.22
CA ARG A 188 -20.80 -5.53 -22.48
C ARG A 188 -19.92 -5.23 -23.69
N VAL A 189 -18.88 -4.45 -23.49
CA VAL A 189 -17.90 -4.10 -24.53
C VAL A 189 -16.84 -5.20 -24.59
N LYS A 190 -16.52 -5.66 -25.81
CA LYS A 190 -15.39 -6.56 -26.06
C LYS A 190 -14.40 -5.85 -26.96
N ILE A 191 -13.20 -5.65 -26.45
CA ILE A 191 -12.07 -5.12 -27.19
C ILE A 191 -11.28 -6.31 -27.75
N ASN A 192 -11.01 -6.31 -29.06
CA ASN A 192 -10.24 -7.38 -29.70
C ASN A 192 -8.73 -7.22 -29.42
N LYS A 193 -8.41 -7.24 -28.13
CA LYS A 193 -7.05 -7.21 -27.59
C LYS A 193 -6.94 -8.18 -26.44
N SER A 194 -5.76 -8.72 -26.25
CA SER A 194 -5.44 -9.64 -25.17
C SER A 194 -4.14 -9.25 -24.47
N VAL A 195 -4.14 -9.37 -23.14
CA VAL A 195 -2.97 -9.04 -22.31
C VAL A 195 -2.66 -10.24 -21.41
N LEU A 196 -1.40 -10.70 -21.44
CA LEU A 196 -0.88 -11.69 -20.51
C LEU A 196 -0.26 -10.96 -19.31
N LEU A 197 -0.71 -11.32 -18.10
CA LEU A 197 -0.29 -10.70 -16.86
C LEU A 197 0.46 -11.72 -15.98
N PHE A 198 1.63 -11.34 -15.47
CA PHE A 198 2.39 -12.17 -14.55
C PHE A 198 3.30 -11.34 -13.65
N LEU A 199 3.74 -11.93 -12.55
CA LEU A 199 4.89 -11.46 -11.77
C LEU A 199 6.02 -12.52 -11.87
N PRO A 200 7.28 -12.09 -12.03
CA PRO A 200 8.39 -13.02 -12.16
C PRO A 200 8.66 -13.81 -10.87
N GLU A 201 9.51 -14.82 -10.97
CA GLU A 201 9.92 -15.63 -9.81
C GLU A 201 10.34 -14.77 -8.62
N ASN A 202 9.85 -15.13 -7.45
CA ASN A 202 10.07 -14.46 -6.16
C ASN A 202 9.47 -13.04 -6.04
N GLU A 203 8.61 -12.61 -6.97
CA GLU A 203 7.78 -11.44 -6.79
C GLU A 203 6.36 -11.86 -6.39
N TYR A 204 5.90 -11.37 -5.22
CA TYR A 204 4.62 -11.76 -4.59
C TYR A 204 3.68 -10.57 -4.36
N HIS A 205 4.08 -9.33 -4.73
CA HIS A 205 3.24 -8.12 -4.54
C HIS A 205 2.10 -8.05 -5.57
N GLU A 206 1.15 -8.96 -5.43
CA GLU A 206 0.12 -9.26 -6.42
C GLU A 206 -0.99 -8.21 -6.54
N LEU A 207 -1.20 -7.36 -5.54
CA LEU A 207 -2.35 -6.42 -5.53
C LEU A 207 -2.39 -5.51 -6.75
N SER A 208 -1.23 -4.99 -7.19
CA SER A 208 -1.14 -4.13 -8.38
C SER A 208 -1.44 -4.92 -9.68
N LEU A 209 -1.05 -6.19 -9.73
CA LEU A 209 -1.36 -7.05 -10.87
C LEU A 209 -2.85 -7.39 -10.93
N LEU A 210 -3.48 -7.69 -9.79
CA LEU A 210 -4.92 -7.91 -9.66
C LEU A 210 -5.70 -6.65 -10.07
N PHE A 211 -5.23 -5.48 -9.65
CA PHE A 211 -5.85 -4.22 -10.06
C PHE A 211 -5.79 -4.02 -11.57
N MET A 212 -4.62 -4.27 -12.19
CA MET A 212 -4.50 -4.21 -13.66
C MET A 212 -5.43 -5.19 -14.34
N ASN A 213 -5.56 -6.43 -13.83
CA ASN A 213 -6.50 -7.41 -14.34
C ASN A 213 -7.95 -6.92 -14.25
N TYR A 214 -8.33 -6.31 -13.11
CA TYR A 214 -9.63 -5.68 -12.95
C TYR A 214 -9.88 -4.59 -14.01
N MET A 215 -8.94 -3.67 -14.19
CA MET A 215 -9.07 -2.55 -15.12
C MET A 215 -9.21 -3.02 -16.58
N LEU A 216 -8.39 -3.98 -16.98
CA LEU A 216 -8.43 -4.57 -18.33
C LEU A 216 -9.77 -5.28 -18.60
N LYS A 217 -10.21 -6.13 -17.67
CA LYS A 217 -11.52 -6.83 -17.79
C LYS A 217 -12.68 -5.84 -17.80
N ASN A 218 -12.65 -4.82 -16.95
CA ASN A 218 -13.69 -3.79 -16.89
C ASN A 218 -13.80 -3.01 -18.20
N LYS A 219 -12.67 -2.78 -18.86
CA LYS A 219 -12.62 -2.18 -20.20
C LYS A 219 -13.08 -3.14 -21.32
N GLY A 220 -13.13 -4.44 -21.06
CA GLY A 220 -13.53 -5.46 -22.04
C GLY A 220 -12.35 -6.10 -22.79
N VAL A 221 -11.12 -5.89 -22.30
CA VAL A 221 -9.90 -6.54 -22.82
C VAL A 221 -9.81 -7.96 -22.27
N SER A 222 -9.42 -8.92 -23.12
CA SER A 222 -9.19 -10.30 -22.72
C SER A 222 -7.92 -10.42 -21.91
N THR A 223 -7.95 -11.07 -20.74
CA THR A 223 -6.79 -11.24 -19.88
C THR A 223 -6.38 -12.71 -19.75
N ILE A 224 -5.07 -12.96 -19.78
CA ILE A 224 -4.43 -14.24 -19.45
C ILE A 224 -3.66 -13.99 -18.16
N TYR A 225 -4.30 -14.28 -17.04
CA TYR A 225 -3.75 -13.98 -15.71
C TYR A 225 -3.00 -15.18 -15.16
N LEU A 226 -1.68 -15.07 -14.99
CA LEU A 226 -0.84 -16.15 -14.46
C LEU A 226 -0.57 -16.00 -12.94
N GLY A 227 -0.68 -14.79 -12.39
CA GLY A 227 -0.44 -14.54 -10.98
C GLY A 227 1.03 -14.25 -10.66
N CYS A 228 1.45 -14.60 -9.43
CA CYS A 228 2.75 -14.28 -8.88
C CYS A 228 3.74 -15.44 -8.97
N SER A 229 5.03 -15.09 -8.93
CA SER A 229 6.17 -16.04 -8.88
C SER A 229 6.20 -17.04 -10.05
N ILE A 230 6.04 -16.55 -11.27
CA ILE A 230 5.98 -17.35 -12.49
C ILE A 230 7.35 -17.41 -13.18
N PRO A 231 7.91 -18.61 -13.46
CA PRO A 231 9.12 -18.77 -14.25
C PRO A 231 8.96 -18.21 -15.67
N LEU A 232 9.96 -17.51 -16.18
CA LEU A 232 9.88 -16.89 -17.52
C LEU A 232 9.61 -17.92 -18.62
N LYS A 233 10.13 -19.13 -18.52
CA LYS A 233 9.87 -20.24 -19.46
C LYS A 233 8.39 -20.57 -19.61
N ASP A 234 7.62 -20.48 -18.51
CA ASP A 234 6.20 -20.79 -18.50
C ASP A 234 5.40 -19.62 -19.14
N VAL A 235 5.87 -18.38 -18.94
CA VAL A 235 5.33 -17.21 -19.64
C VAL A 235 5.57 -17.32 -21.15
N GLU A 236 6.78 -17.72 -21.58
CA GLU A 236 7.16 -17.95 -22.97
C GLU A 236 6.24 -19.00 -23.62
N TYR A 237 6.08 -20.15 -22.96
CA TYR A 237 5.23 -21.23 -23.43
C TYR A 237 3.79 -20.76 -23.67
N LEU A 238 3.20 -20.08 -22.68
CA LEU A 238 1.81 -19.61 -22.80
C LEU A 238 1.66 -18.47 -23.82
N ALA A 239 2.65 -17.59 -23.91
CA ALA A 239 2.64 -16.52 -24.90
C ALA A 239 2.70 -17.07 -26.34
N GLN A 240 3.47 -18.14 -26.58
CA GLN A 240 3.52 -18.82 -27.89
C GLN A 240 2.16 -19.44 -28.26
N LEU A 241 1.47 -20.06 -27.29
CA LEU A 241 0.17 -20.68 -27.52
C LEU A 241 -0.97 -19.67 -27.71
N LYS A 242 -1.00 -18.65 -26.87
CA LYS A 242 -2.11 -17.69 -26.77
C LYS A 242 -1.93 -16.45 -27.63
N LYS A 243 -0.68 -16.14 -28.04
CA LYS A 243 -0.31 -14.99 -28.86
C LYS A 243 -0.93 -13.67 -28.37
N PRO A 244 -0.67 -13.27 -27.11
CA PRO A 244 -1.25 -12.04 -26.57
C PRO A 244 -0.74 -10.82 -27.35
N ASP A 245 -1.55 -9.77 -27.44
CA ASP A 245 -1.15 -8.49 -28.03
C ASP A 245 -0.14 -7.75 -27.17
N TYR A 246 -0.21 -7.93 -25.84
CA TYR A 246 0.68 -7.33 -24.86
C TYR A 246 1.03 -8.31 -23.74
N ILE A 247 2.20 -8.12 -23.16
CA ILE A 247 2.60 -8.76 -21.90
C ILE A 247 2.75 -7.65 -20.86
N TYR A 248 2.20 -7.86 -19.66
CA TYR A 248 2.27 -6.90 -18.56
C TYR A 248 2.83 -7.54 -17.30
N THR A 249 3.75 -6.82 -16.65
CA THR A 249 4.27 -7.17 -15.33
C THR A 249 4.43 -5.93 -14.45
N HIS A 250 4.32 -6.11 -13.12
CA HIS A 250 4.48 -5.05 -12.13
C HIS A 250 5.57 -5.44 -11.13
N LEU A 251 6.54 -4.57 -10.90
CA LEU A 251 7.70 -4.86 -10.05
C LEU A 251 7.81 -3.83 -8.94
N THR A 252 7.43 -4.24 -7.72
CA THR A 252 7.47 -3.38 -6.53
C THR A 252 8.80 -3.50 -5.82
N THR A 253 9.09 -4.66 -5.26
CA THR A 253 10.35 -5.01 -4.61
C THR A 253 10.69 -6.44 -4.98
N VAL A 254 11.90 -6.66 -5.41
CA VAL A 254 12.36 -8.01 -5.72
C VAL A 254 13.41 -8.42 -4.70
N GLY A 255 13.49 -9.72 -4.41
CA GLY A 255 14.48 -10.24 -3.49
C GLY A 255 15.90 -9.86 -3.88
N SER A 256 16.82 -9.79 -2.92
CA SER A 256 18.22 -9.35 -3.10
C SER A 256 19.00 -10.09 -4.19
N LYS A 257 18.52 -11.25 -4.62
CA LYS A 257 19.12 -12.07 -5.70
C LYS A 257 18.54 -11.77 -7.09
N PHE A 258 17.49 -10.96 -7.21
CA PHE A 258 16.89 -10.64 -8.51
C PHE A 258 17.71 -9.60 -9.26
N ASN A 259 18.11 -9.93 -10.45
CA ASN A 259 18.85 -9.03 -11.33
C ASN A 259 17.93 -8.44 -12.38
N PHE A 260 17.49 -7.20 -12.15
CA PHE A 260 16.55 -6.51 -13.02
C PHE A 260 17.11 -6.32 -14.45
N ASP A 261 18.40 -6.02 -14.62
CA ASP A 261 19.03 -5.90 -15.93
C ASP A 261 18.95 -7.19 -16.74
N LYS A 262 19.32 -8.33 -16.10
CA LYS A 262 19.23 -9.64 -16.76
C LYS A 262 17.77 -9.97 -17.12
N PHE A 263 16.82 -9.63 -16.25
CA PHE A 263 15.41 -9.86 -16.50
C PHE A 263 14.92 -9.06 -17.74
N ILE A 264 15.25 -7.77 -17.84
CA ILE A 264 14.95 -6.92 -19.00
C ILE A 264 15.52 -7.52 -20.30
N VAL A 265 16.80 -7.92 -20.29
CA VAL A 265 17.45 -8.54 -21.45
C VAL A 265 16.76 -9.86 -21.83
N SER A 266 16.39 -10.68 -20.85
CA SER A 266 15.69 -11.94 -21.10
C SER A 266 14.31 -11.69 -21.71
N LEU A 267 13.51 -10.77 -21.15
CA LEU A 267 12.20 -10.38 -21.72
C LEU A 267 12.30 -9.89 -23.15
N SER A 268 13.28 -9.02 -23.46
CA SER A 268 13.48 -8.51 -24.82
C SER A 268 13.82 -9.63 -25.82
N LYS A 269 14.59 -10.63 -25.40
CA LYS A 269 14.92 -11.79 -26.23
C LYS A 269 13.76 -12.75 -26.42
N SER A 270 13.01 -13.02 -25.35
CA SER A 270 11.87 -13.95 -25.35
C SER A 270 10.69 -13.42 -26.15
N PHE A 271 10.48 -12.12 -26.16
CA PHE A 271 9.31 -11.49 -26.79
C PHE A 271 9.69 -10.39 -27.81
N PRO A 272 10.47 -10.71 -28.88
CA PRO A 272 11.03 -9.68 -29.76
C PRO A 272 9.97 -8.92 -30.57
N LYS A 273 8.74 -9.44 -30.67
CA LYS A 273 7.64 -8.86 -31.44
C LYS A 273 6.43 -8.45 -30.61
N THR A 274 6.34 -8.91 -29.36
CA THR A 274 5.20 -8.60 -28.48
C THR A 274 5.59 -7.51 -27.51
N PRO A 275 4.89 -6.35 -27.49
CA PRO A 275 5.16 -5.28 -26.54
C PRO A 275 5.05 -5.78 -25.09
N VAL A 276 6.09 -5.50 -24.32
CA VAL A 276 6.16 -5.82 -22.88
C VAL A 276 6.04 -4.53 -22.07
N ILE A 277 4.98 -4.40 -21.32
CA ILE A 277 4.71 -3.26 -20.45
C ILE A 277 5.17 -3.61 -19.04
N ILE A 278 6.06 -2.81 -18.48
CA ILE A 278 6.56 -2.98 -17.11
C ILE A 278 6.25 -1.72 -16.31
N SER A 279 5.63 -1.91 -15.16
CA SER A 279 5.37 -0.83 -14.20
C SER A 279 5.93 -1.17 -12.81
N GLY A 280 5.77 -0.26 -11.86
CA GLY A 280 6.20 -0.43 -10.48
C GLY A 280 7.52 0.28 -10.15
N HIS A 281 7.87 0.26 -8.86
CA HIS A 281 8.96 1.08 -8.31
C HIS A 281 10.31 0.88 -9.02
N LEU A 282 10.64 -0.34 -9.44
CA LEU A 282 11.90 -0.63 -10.11
C LEU A 282 12.07 0.08 -11.45
N THR A 283 10.98 0.47 -12.11
CA THR A 283 11.06 1.24 -13.38
C THR A 283 11.58 2.65 -13.14
N ASN A 284 11.36 3.23 -11.95
CA ASN A 284 11.79 4.58 -11.60
C ASN A 284 13.30 4.67 -11.33
N THR A 285 13.89 3.57 -10.87
CA THR A 285 15.32 3.50 -10.52
C THR A 285 16.20 3.00 -11.67
N TYR A 286 15.60 2.65 -12.82
CA TYR A 286 16.33 2.13 -13.97
C TYR A 286 16.86 3.24 -14.87
N GLU A 287 18.17 3.38 -14.93
CA GLU A 287 18.87 4.46 -15.67
C GLU A 287 19.42 4.01 -17.04
N LYS A 288 19.44 2.69 -17.32
CA LYS A 288 20.00 2.18 -18.57
C LYS A 288 19.01 2.31 -19.72
N LYS A 289 19.56 2.18 -20.96
CA LYS A 289 18.73 2.18 -22.17
C LYS A 289 17.73 1.03 -22.15
N ILE A 290 16.46 1.36 -22.33
CA ILE A 290 15.38 0.38 -22.44
C ILE A 290 15.49 -0.29 -23.83
N LEU A 291 15.41 -1.62 -23.83
CA LEU A 291 15.49 -2.42 -25.05
C LEU A 291 14.09 -2.66 -25.63
N PRO A 292 13.89 -2.47 -26.94
CA PRO A 292 12.65 -2.90 -27.58
C PRO A 292 12.42 -4.41 -27.39
N PRO A 293 11.17 -4.88 -27.23
CA PRO A 293 9.90 -4.12 -27.25
C PRO A 293 9.41 -3.69 -25.88
N ILE A 294 10.30 -3.44 -24.93
CA ILE A 294 9.95 -3.11 -23.55
C ILE A 294 9.55 -1.65 -23.44
N ASN A 295 8.45 -1.41 -22.72
CA ASN A 295 7.91 -0.10 -22.41
C ASN A 295 7.70 0.06 -20.91
N PHE A 296 8.34 1.03 -20.29
CA PHE A 296 8.12 1.34 -18.88
C PHE A 296 6.94 2.29 -18.70
N LYS A 297 6.15 2.02 -17.66
CA LYS A 297 5.14 2.91 -17.13
C LYS A 297 5.54 3.28 -15.69
N LYS A 298 6.08 4.49 -15.54
CA LYS A 298 6.73 4.95 -14.30
C LYS A 298 5.77 5.57 -13.29
N SER A 299 4.56 5.88 -13.71
CA SER A 299 3.53 6.48 -12.86
C SER A 299 2.17 5.82 -13.06
N TYR A 300 1.27 6.02 -12.10
CA TYR A 300 -0.13 5.62 -12.24
C TYR A 300 -0.78 6.27 -13.48
N ALA A 301 -0.48 7.55 -13.75
CA ALA A 301 -0.99 8.24 -14.92
C ALA A 301 -0.58 7.55 -16.22
N GLU A 302 0.70 7.19 -16.37
CA GLU A 302 1.20 6.48 -17.57
C GLU A 302 0.58 5.08 -17.73
N VAL A 303 0.25 4.38 -16.61
CA VAL A 303 -0.49 3.12 -16.65
C VAL A 303 -1.92 3.36 -17.15
N MET A 304 -2.57 4.42 -16.70
CA MET A 304 -3.93 4.79 -17.15
C MET A 304 -3.95 5.24 -18.62
N GLU A 305 -2.92 5.93 -19.09
CA GLU A 305 -2.73 6.26 -20.51
C GLU A 305 -2.62 4.99 -21.35
N PHE A 306 -1.78 4.04 -20.95
CA PHE A 306 -1.67 2.74 -21.64
C PHE A 306 -3.04 2.03 -21.70
N LEU A 307 -3.78 2.03 -20.59
CA LEU A 307 -5.13 1.48 -20.58
C LEU A 307 -6.06 2.24 -21.55
N ALA A 308 -5.92 3.55 -21.66
CA ALA A 308 -6.76 4.36 -22.57
C ALA A 308 -6.49 4.06 -24.06
N GLU A 309 -5.24 3.73 -24.41
CA GLU A 309 -4.80 3.40 -25.78
C GLU A 309 -5.27 2.02 -26.28
N LEU A 310 -5.67 1.12 -25.38
CA LEU A 310 -6.20 -0.21 -25.72
C LEU A 310 -7.63 -0.12 -26.27
#